data_80dfe4aa625beb855a7fa8bd0ae37152
#
_entry.id   80dfe4aa625beb855a7fa8bd0ae37152
#
_cell.length_a   1.000
_cell.length_b   1.000
_cell.length_c   1.000
_cell.angle_alpha   90.00
_cell.angle_beta   90.00
_cell.angle_gamma   90.00
#
_symmetry.space_group_name_H-M   'P 1'
#
loop_
_entity.id
_entity.type
_entity.pdbx_description
1 polymer ?
#
loop_
_entity_poly.entity_id
_entity_poly.type
_entity_poly.pdbx_seq_one_letter_code
_entity_poly.pdbx_strand_id
1 'polypeptide(L)'
;MLPQFAEHELPYLTQPLRSDAMAMKENPKYENKIVAESLEPVEAISGFRVLPDYTFDTIPEDYAALVLIGGYGWKSEAADCVEPLVADAISKGRIVGAICNAAAWMASKGFLNDVRHAGNGIEQLQLWGGEHYTNAANYVNAQAVSDKNIVTANGSGHLEFACEILNLLKNDEPKEIEMFKTFYKMGFVDFAKMMSQVKPRFSFNTIGLFITDNAKMVAFYRDIFGFHTEWNGIDPNVEMTLGGSRIIMFPRDAFEQMTSQQYAYPQGVNGTMEISFDVPCFADVDKEYERAVSMGAKPIFAPTTEPWGQRTCYVADPEGNLIEISSFIEG
;
A
#
# COMPACT_ATOMS: atom_id res chain seq x y z
N MET A 1 19.85 -18.76 -21.74
CA MET A 1 20.82 -19.22 -20.73
C MET A 1 22.11 -19.57 -21.41
N LEU A 2 23.22 -18.93 -21.04
CA LEU A 2 24.57 -19.25 -21.55
C LEU A 2 25.34 -20.02 -20.49
N PRO A 3 26.40 -20.80 -20.87
CA PRO A 3 27.25 -21.47 -19.90
C PRO A 3 27.88 -20.51 -18.89
N GLN A 4 28.11 -20.98 -17.68
CA GLN A 4 28.62 -20.19 -16.56
C GLN A 4 27.69 -19.00 -16.21
N PHE A 5 26.38 -19.24 -16.26
CA PHE A 5 25.39 -18.26 -15.83
C PHE A 5 25.43 -18.08 -14.29
N ALA A 6 25.02 -16.90 -13.83
CA ALA A 6 24.95 -16.56 -12.41
C ALA A 6 23.58 -16.98 -11.82
N GLU A 7 23.50 -18.17 -11.27
CA GLU A 7 22.27 -18.78 -10.77
C GLU A 7 21.56 -17.98 -9.67
N HIS A 8 22.31 -17.22 -8.86
CA HIS A 8 21.77 -16.40 -7.79
C HIS A 8 20.91 -15.22 -8.27
N GLU A 9 20.98 -14.89 -9.55
CA GLU A 9 20.19 -13.82 -10.15
C GLU A 9 18.75 -14.26 -10.52
N LEU A 10 18.44 -15.56 -10.43
CA LEU A 10 17.16 -16.14 -10.86
C LEU A 10 16.06 -16.16 -9.78
N PRO A 11 16.32 -16.56 -8.52
CA PRO A 11 15.27 -16.98 -7.59
C PRO A 11 14.25 -15.88 -7.29
N TYR A 12 14.68 -14.64 -7.12
CA TYR A 12 13.78 -13.52 -6.80
C TYR A 12 12.80 -13.17 -7.92
N LEU A 13 13.10 -13.55 -9.16
CA LEU A 13 12.17 -13.41 -10.28
C LEU A 13 11.32 -14.67 -10.44
N THR A 14 11.92 -15.84 -10.43
CA THR A 14 11.26 -17.08 -10.81
C THR A 14 10.31 -17.62 -9.74
N GLN A 15 10.65 -17.43 -8.46
CA GLN A 15 9.81 -17.87 -7.35
C GLN A 15 8.47 -17.15 -7.30
N PRO A 16 8.38 -15.79 -7.32
CA PRO A 16 7.10 -15.09 -7.22
C PRO A 16 6.14 -15.36 -8.39
N LEU A 17 6.63 -15.80 -9.52
CA LEU A 17 5.77 -16.20 -10.64
C LEU A 17 4.95 -17.47 -10.31
N ARG A 18 5.48 -18.36 -9.45
CA ARG A 18 4.89 -19.65 -9.12
C ARG A 18 4.36 -19.76 -7.68
N SER A 19 4.80 -18.93 -6.77
CA SER A 19 4.40 -18.99 -5.36
C SER A 19 4.17 -17.59 -4.80
N ASP A 20 3.31 -17.51 -3.80
CA ASP A 20 3.25 -16.39 -2.87
C ASP A 20 4.07 -16.71 -1.59
N ALA A 21 3.93 -15.90 -0.55
CA ALA A 21 4.66 -16.08 0.70
C ALA A 21 4.25 -17.34 1.48
N MET A 22 3.10 -17.96 1.18
CA MET A 22 2.49 -19.03 1.98
C MET A 22 2.38 -20.35 1.23
N ALA A 23 2.20 -20.32 -0.10
CA ALA A 23 1.93 -21.52 -0.88
C ALA A 23 2.29 -21.37 -2.37
N MET A 24 2.25 -22.49 -3.10
CA MET A 24 2.29 -22.48 -4.56
C MET A 24 0.97 -21.91 -5.11
N LYS A 25 1.06 -21.06 -6.12
CA LYS A 25 -0.12 -20.51 -6.83
C LYS A 25 -0.81 -21.65 -7.58
N GLU A 26 -2.11 -21.83 -7.39
CA GLU A 26 -2.89 -22.85 -8.10
C GLU A 26 -2.93 -22.59 -9.62
N ASN A 27 -3.05 -21.32 -10.01
CA ASN A 27 -3.10 -20.90 -11.40
C ASN A 27 -2.11 -19.74 -11.63
N PRO A 28 -0.82 -20.01 -11.79
CA PRO A 28 0.17 -18.98 -12.03
C PRO A 28 -0.08 -18.29 -13.38
N LYS A 29 -0.03 -16.96 -13.40
CA LYS A 29 -0.23 -16.16 -14.61
C LYS A 29 0.87 -16.36 -15.64
N TYR A 30 2.07 -16.66 -15.18
CA TYR A 30 3.26 -16.87 -16.00
C TYR A 30 4.01 -18.12 -15.57
N GLU A 31 4.67 -18.75 -16.53
CA GLU A 31 5.61 -19.84 -16.30
C GLU A 31 7.03 -19.44 -16.70
N ASN A 32 8.01 -19.97 -15.95
CA ASN A 32 9.41 -19.84 -16.31
C ASN A 32 9.79 -20.92 -17.32
N LYS A 33 10.46 -20.52 -18.39
CA LYS A 33 11.05 -21.43 -19.38
C LYS A 33 12.51 -21.09 -19.59
N ILE A 34 13.35 -22.10 -19.70
CA ILE A 34 14.77 -21.96 -19.91
C ILE A 34 15.07 -22.15 -21.39
N VAL A 35 15.75 -21.17 -21.97
CA VAL A 35 16.16 -21.18 -23.38
C VAL A 35 17.67 -21.14 -23.45
N ALA A 36 18.29 -22.01 -24.24
CA ALA A 36 19.74 -22.08 -24.45
C ALA A 36 20.09 -22.41 -25.92
N GLU A 37 21.37 -22.54 -26.22
CA GLU A 37 21.84 -22.89 -27.55
C GLU A 37 21.41 -24.31 -27.99
N SER A 38 21.31 -25.22 -27.04
CA SER A 38 20.90 -26.61 -27.24
C SER A 38 20.05 -27.09 -26.05
N LEU A 39 19.44 -28.27 -26.14
CA LEU A 39 18.74 -28.92 -25.04
C LEU A 39 19.64 -29.67 -24.05
N GLU A 40 20.95 -29.64 -24.25
CA GLU A 40 21.91 -30.21 -23.29
C GLU A 40 21.97 -29.38 -22.02
N PRO A 41 22.27 -29.99 -20.86
CA PRO A 41 22.35 -29.27 -19.59
C PRO A 41 23.37 -28.13 -19.63
N VAL A 42 22.93 -26.94 -19.18
CA VAL A 42 23.80 -25.75 -19.05
C VAL A 42 24.28 -25.64 -17.61
N GLU A 43 25.59 -25.49 -17.44
CA GLU A 43 26.23 -25.40 -16.12
C GLU A 43 26.37 -23.95 -15.68
N ALA A 44 25.96 -23.67 -14.42
CA ALA A 44 26.13 -22.41 -13.73
C ALA A 44 27.54 -22.20 -13.20
N ILE A 45 27.83 -20.99 -12.70
CA ILE A 45 29.12 -20.66 -12.07
C ILE A 45 29.41 -21.57 -10.88
N SER A 46 28.39 -21.92 -10.08
CA SER A 46 28.54 -22.80 -8.90
C SER A 46 28.57 -24.30 -9.23
N GLY A 47 28.44 -24.69 -10.50
CA GLY A 47 28.37 -26.09 -10.92
C GLY A 47 26.96 -26.69 -10.95
N PHE A 48 25.90 -25.95 -10.58
CA PHE A 48 24.53 -26.37 -10.82
C PHE A 48 24.26 -26.52 -12.30
N ARG A 49 23.43 -27.52 -12.67
CA ARG A 49 23.01 -27.72 -14.04
C ARG A 49 21.51 -27.56 -14.19
N VAL A 50 21.13 -26.87 -15.25
CA VAL A 50 19.73 -26.70 -15.64
C VAL A 50 19.49 -27.31 -17.01
N LEU A 51 18.29 -27.86 -17.21
CA LEU A 51 17.84 -28.38 -18.49
C LEU A 51 17.05 -27.29 -19.22
N PRO A 52 17.44 -26.92 -20.44
CA PRO A 52 16.63 -26.02 -21.26
C PRO A 52 15.32 -26.66 -21.70
N ASP A 53 14.27 -25.83 -21.75
CA ASP A 53 12.97 -26.20 -22.34
C ASP A 53 12.99 -26.01 -23.86
N TYR A 54 13.73 -25.02 -24.34
CA TYR A 54 13.80 -24.62 -25.75
C TYR A 54 15.22 -24.27 -26.16
N THR A 55 15.49 -24.37 -27.48
CA THR A 55 16.66 -23.75 -28.09
C THR A 55 16.36 -22.33 -28.55
N PHE A 56 17.40 -21.56 -28.94
CA PHE A 56 17.23 -20.22 -29.48
C PHE A 56 16.31 -20.20 -30.73
N ASP A 57 16.28 -21.30 -31.52
CA ASP A 57 15.47 -21.41 -32.73
C ASP A 57 14.06 -21.94 -32.51
N THR A 58 13.77 -22.49 -31.32
CA THR A 58 12.48 -23.15 -31.02
C THR A 58 11.66 -22.46 -29.98
N ILE A 59 12.08 -21.27 -29.54
CA ILE A 59 11.35 -20.47 -28.54
C ILE A 59 9.94 -20.13 -29.08
N PRO A 60 8.86 -20.37 -28.31
CA PRO A 60 7.50 -20.00 -28.71
C PRO A 60 7.36 -18.49 -28.91
N GLU A 61 6.44 -18.08 -29.79
CA GLU A 61 6.21 -16.66 -30.06
C GLU A 61 5.38 -15.94 -28.99
N ASP A 62 4.76 -16.64 -28.07
CA ASP A 62 3.81 -16.09 -27.08
C ASP A 62 4.42 -15.77 -25.70
N TYR A 63 5.76 -15.67 -25.60
CA TYR A 63 6.38 -15.28 -24.33
C TYR A 63 6.17 -13.79 -23.98
N ALA A 64 6.00 -13.50 -22.68
CA ALA A 64 5.76 -12.16 -22.18
C ALA A 64 7.05 -11.37 -21.93
N ALA A 65 8.12 -12.04 -21.51
CA ALA A 65 9.42 -11.44 -21.19
C ALA A 65 10.57 -12.33 -21.64
N LEU A 66 11.65 -11.71 -22.14
CA LEU A 66 12.94 -12.32 -22.39
C LEU A 66 13.93 -11.83 -21.32
N VAL A 67 14.49 -12.73 -20.53
CA VAL A 67 15.36 -12.37 -19.41
C VAL A 67 16.75 -12.95 -19.62
N LEU A 68 17.73 -12.06 -19.69
CA LEU A 68 19.14 -12.34 -19.90
C LEU A 68 19.86 -12.33 -18.56
N ILE A 69 20.17 -13.51 -18.05
CA ILE A 69 20.88 -13.69 -16.77
C ILE A 69 22.38 -13.47 -16.98
N GLY A 70 23.03 -12.81 -16.04
CA GLY A 70 24.47 -12.59 -16.05
C GLY A 70 25.30 -13.86 -16.02
N GLY A 71 26.60 -13.71 -15.96
CA GLY A 71 27.57 -14.82 -15.99
C GLY A 71 28.74 -14.52 -16.92
N TYR A 72 29.61 -15.51 -17.08
CA TYR A 72 30.83 -15.33 -17.89
C TYR A 72 30.64 -15.66 -19.39
N GLY A 73 29.54 -16.34 -19.74
CA GLY A 73 29.24 -16.75 -21.13
C GLY A 73 28.98 -15.59 -22.11
N TRP A 74 28.76 -14.36 -21.67
CA TRP A 74 28.43 -13.21 -22.51
C TRP A 74 29.55 -12.67 -23.41
N LYS A 75 30.76 -13.25 -23.35
CA LYS A 75 31.85 -12.98 -24.28
C LYS A 75 32.13 -14.14 -25.25
N SER A 76 31.30 -15.17 -25.24
CA SER A 76 31.41 -16.30 -26.16
C SER A 76 30.69 -16.05 -27.47
N GLU A 77 31.02 -16.84 -28.50
CA GLU A 77 30.32 -16.83 -29.79
C GLU A 77 28.80 -17.17 -29.62
N ALA A 78 28.46 -18.02 -28.66
CA ALA A 78 27.07 -18.35 -28.36
C ALA A 78 26.23 -17.12 -27.93
N ALA A 79 26.86 -16.09 -27.36
CA ALA A 79 26.17 -14.86 -27.04
C ALA A 79 25.68 -14.09 -28.29
N ASP A 80 26.37 -14.21 -29.41
CA ASP A 80 25.96 -13.55 -30.65
C ASP A 80 24.65 -14.15 -31.21
N CYS A 81 24.39 -15.43 -30.95
CA CYS A 81 23.12 -16.07 -31.31
C CYS A 81 21.91 -15.52 -30.55
N VAL A 82 22.12 -14.80 -29.42
CA VAL A 82 21.03 -14.17 -28.64
C VAL A 82 20.58 -12.83 -29.24
N GLU A 83 21.40 -12.18 -30.06
CA GLU A 83 21.13 -10.84 -30.59
C GLU A 83 19.81 -10.77 -31.40
N PRO A 84 19.52 -11.70 -32.34
CA PRO A 84 18.27 -11.69 -33.06
C PRO A 84 17.02 -11.83 -32.16
N LEU A 85 17.12 -12.62 -31.09
CA LEU A 85 16.02 -12.80 -30.13
C LEU A 85 15.73 -11.52 -29.34
N VAL A 86 16.77 -10.81 -28.92
CA VAL A 86 16.62 -9.53 -28.22
C VAL A 86 16.07 -8.47 -29.16
N ALA A 87 16.57 -8.38 -30.40
CA ALA A 87 16.05 -7.45 -31.40
C ALA A 87 14.56 -7.70 -31.71
N ASP A 88 14.18 -8.96 -31.87
CA ASP A 88 12.77 -9.35 -32.09
C ASP A 88 11.89 -8.97 -30.87
N ALA A 89 12.32 -9.32 -29.66
CA ALA A 89 11.60 -9.00 -28.44
C ALA A 89 11.37 -7.49 -28.28
N ILE A 90 12.38 -6.67 -28.50
CA ILE A 90 12.29 -5.21 -28.45
C ILE A 90 11.34 -4.70 -29.53
N SER A 91 11.47 -5.18 -30.76
CA SER A 91 10.62 -4.75 -31.89
C SER A 91 9.15 -5.05 -31.66
N LYS A 92 8.83 -6.15 -30.99
CA LYS A 92 7.48 -6.57 -30.60
C LYS A 92 6.97 -5.90 -29.31
N GLY A 93 7.76 -5.00 -28.71
CA GLY A 93 7.41 -4.32 -27.45
C GLY A 93 7.32 -5.25 -26.24
N ARG A 94 8.01 -6.38 -26.26
CA ARG A 94 8.07 -7.32 -25.12
C ARG A 94 9.01 -6.81 -24.04
N ILE A 95 8.87 -7.33 -22.86
CA ILE A 95 9.77 -7.01 -21.74
C ILE A 95 11.12 -7.71 -22.00
N VAL A 96 12.21 -6.95 -21.93
CA VAL A 96 13.57 -7.47 -22.00
C VAL A 96 14.30 -7.10 -20.72
N GLY A 97 14.69 -8.10 -19.94
CA GLY A 97 15.52 -7.93 -18.74
C GLY A 97 16.97 -8.33 -19.00
N ALA A 98 17.95 -7.54 -18.54
CA ALA A 98 19.35 -7.89 -18.60
C ALA A 98 20.09 -7.48 -17.33
N ILE A 99 20.77 -8.42 -16.70
CA ILE A 99 21.48 -8.21 -15.44
C ILE A 99 22.97 -8.52 -15.56
N CYS A 100 23.81 -7.78 -14.82
CA CYS A 100 25.24 -8.03 -14.71
C CYS A 100 25.95 -7.93 -16.09
N ASN A 101 26.69 -8.96 -16.51
CA ASN A 101 27.37 -8.99 -17.80
C ASN A 101 26.42 -9.01 -19.00
N ALA A 102 25.18 -9.45 -18.83
CA ALA A 102 24.16 -9.36 -19.88
C ALA A 102 23.83 -7.90 -20.22
N ALA A 103 23.79 -7.01 -19.21
CA ALA A 103 23.60 -5.57 -19.46
C ALA A 103 24.77 -4.97 -20.25
N ALA A 104 26.00 -5.38 -19.93
CA ALA A 104 27.19 -4.94 -20.69
C ALA A 104 27.17 -5.47 -22.14
N TRP A 105 26.70 -6.71 -22.35
CA TRP A 105 26.50 -7.25 -23.67
C TRP A 105 25.42 -6.49 -24.45
N MET A 106 24.27 -6.12 -23.82
CA MET A 106 23.28 -5.26 -24.47
C MET A 106 23.84 -3.91 -24.87
N ALA A 107 24.74 -3.32 -24.05
CA ALA A 107 25.43 -2.10 -24.43
C ALA A 107 26.31 -2.31 -25.66
N SER A 108 27.02 -3.44 -25.76
CA SER A 108 27.90 -3.77 -26.91
C SER A 108 27.13 -3.96 -28.23
N LYS A 109 25.84 -4.27 -28.14
CA LYS A 109 24.93 -4.39 -29.30
C LYS A 109 24.11 -3.13 -29.56
N GLY A 110 24.31 -2.05 -28.80
CA GLY A 110 23.60 -0.77 -28.94
C GLY A 110 22.15 -0.77 -28.42
N PHE A 111 21.66 -1.84 -27.80
CA PHE A 111 20.29 -1.96 -27.33
C PHE A 111 19.95 -1.00 -26.19
N LEU A 112 20.95 -0.38 -25.55
CA LEU A 112 20.75 0.58 -24.46
C LEU A 112 20.81 2.05 -24.91
N ASN A 113 20.95 2.32 -26.21
CA ASN A 113 21.17 3.68 -26.70
C ASN A 113 19.94 4.60 -26.58
N ASP A 114 18.73 4.05 -26.49
CA ASP A 114 17.49 4.82 -26.43
C ASP A 114 16.73 4.74 -25.10
N VAL A 115 17.39 4.22 -24.04
CA VAL A 115 16.76 4.01 -22.72
C VAL A 115 17.70 4.40 -21.59
N ARG A 116 17.09 4.78 -20.45
CA ARG A 116 17.81 4.83 -19.18
C ARG A 116 18.15 3.42 -18.74
N HIS A 117 19.32 3.23 -18.17
CA HIS A 117 19.81 1.89 -17.85
C HIS A 117 20.82 1.87 -16.70
N ALA A 118 21.03 0.72 -16.10
CA ALA A 118 22.02 0.41 -15.08
C ALA A 118 22.90 -0.76 -15.55
N GLY A 119 23.94 -1.06 -14.79
CA GLY A 119 24.87 -2.18 -15.00
C GLY A 119 25.92 -2.23 -13.91
N ASN A 120 26.96 -3.06 -14.07
CA ASN A 120 28.04 -3.19 -13.08
C ASN A 120 28.97 -1.94 -12.97
N GLY A 121 28.68 -0.90 -13.72
CA GLY A 121 29.41 0.36 -13.77
C GLY A 121 29.47 0.90 -15.18
N ILE A 122 29.46 2.22 -15.30
CA ILE A 122 29.51 2.90 -16.61
C ILE A 122 30.79 2.53 -17.39
N GLU A 123 31.91 2.34 -16.68
CA GLU A 123 33.19 1.98 -17.28
C GLU A 123 33.12 0.61 -17.95
N GLN A 124 32.41 -0.36 -17.35
CA GLN A 124 32.24 -1.68 -17.98
C GLN A 124 31.39 -1.58 -19.24
N LEU A 125 30.28 -0.80 -19.21
CA LEU A 125 29.42 -0.62 -20.37
C LEU A 125 30.17 0.04 -21.52
N GLN A 126 30.95 1.07 -21.22
CA GLN A 126 31.82 1.75 -22.21
C GLN A 126 32.89 0.83 -22.76
N LEU A 127 33.55 0.04 -21.89
CA LEU A 127 34.59 -0.90 -22.31
C LEU A 127 34.06 -2.00 -23.23
N TRP A 128 32.87 -2.56 -22.93
CA TRP A 128 32.29 -3.61 -23.74
C TRP A 128 31.59 -3.04 -24.98
N GLY A 129 30.95 -1.88 -24.84
CA GLY A 129 30.15 -1.24 -25.89
C GLY A 129 30.99 -0.57 -26.97
N GLY A 130 32.16 -0.05 -26.60
CA GLY A 130 33.01 0.69 -27.56
C GLY A 130 32.20 1.77 -28.30
N GLU A 131 32.34 1.77 -29.63
CA GLU A 131 31.63 2.72 -30.50
C GLU A 131 30.11 2.44 -30.62
N HIS A 132 29.66 1.23 -30.29
CA HIS A 132 28.25 0.85 -30.34
C HIS A 132 27.43 1.38 -29.15
N TYR A 133 28.08 1.76 -28.06
CA TYR A 133 27.42 2.32 -26.87
C TYR A 133 27.56 3.84 -26.83
N THR A 134 26.51 4.55 -27.22
CA THR A 134 26.51 6.01 -27.39
C THR A 134 25.73 6.76 -26.30
N ASN A 135 25.13 6.06 -25.33
CA ASN A 135 24.15 6.60 -24.39
C ASN A 135 24.63 6.65 -22.93
N ALA A 136 25.92 6.90 -22.70
CA ALA A 136 26.50 7.01 -21.36
C ALA A 136 25.82 8.08 -20.49
N ALA A 137 25.27 9.12 -21.09
CA ALA A 137 24.58 10.21 -20.38
C ALA A 137 23.27 9.74 -19.67
N ASN A 138 22.64 8.67 -20.11
CA ASN A 138 21.44 8.10 -19.53
C ASN A 138 21.72 6.86 -18.63
N TYR A 139 22.99 6.60 -18.33
CA TYR A 139 23.36 5.64 -17.31
C TYR A 139 22.93 6.13 -15.94
N VAL A 140 22.31 5.26 -15.14
CA VAL A 140 21.87 5.52 -13.77
C VAL A 140 22.61 4.60 -12.83
N ASN A 141 23.32 5.16 -11.86
CA ASN A 141 24.01 4.38 -10.83
C ASN A 141 22.99 3.87 -9.79
N ALA A 142 22.26 2.83 -10.15
CA ALA A 142 21.23 2.18 -9.35
C ALA A 142 21.35 0.66 -9.42
N GLN A 143 20.70 -0.05 -8.50
CA GLN A 143 20.65 -1.51 -8.51
C GLN A 143 19.95 -2.05 -9.74
N ALA A 144 18.81 -1.46 -10.10
CA ALA A 144 18.10 -1.74 -11.33
C ALA A 144 17.42 -0.47 -11.87
N VAL A 145 17.20 -0.42 -13.17
CA VAL A 145 16.48 0.63 -13.87
C VAL A 145 15.54 0.01 -14.89
N SER A 146 14.30 0.48 -14.88
CA SER A 146 13.29 0.17 -15.89
C SER A 146 13.02 1.42 -16.72
N ASP A 147 13.09 1.31 -18.04
CA ASP A 147 12.67 2.34 -18.97
C ASP A 147 12.05 1.70 -20.21
N LYS A 148 10.87 2.19 -20.61
CA LYS A 148 10.02 1.50 -21.57
C LYS A 148 9.79 0.04 -21.12
N ASN A 149 10.07 -0.95 -21.95
CA ASN A 149 9.99 -2.37 -21.61
C ASN A 149 11.38 -3.02 -21.43
N ILE A 150 12.41 -2.23 -21.14
CA ILE A 150 13.76 -2.71 -20.91
C ILE A 150 14.11 -2.52 -19.41
N VAL A 151 14.54 -3.60 -18.76
CA VAL A 151 15.00 -3.60 -17.37
C VAL A 151 16.46 -4.00 -17.34
N THR A 152 17.31 -3.16 -16.75
CA THR A 152 18.72 -3.47 -16.59
C THR A 152 19.16 -3.35 -15.13
N ALA A 153 20.14 -4.15 -14.71
CA ALA A 153 20.63 -4.15 -13.34
C ALA A 153 22.14 -4.50 -13.27
N ASN A 154 22.76 -4.11 -12.16
CA ASN A 154 24.07 -4.65 -11.79
C ASN A 154 23.92 -6.05 -11.15
N GLY A 155 24.99 -6.83 -11.03
CA GLY A 155 24.95 -8.21 -10.55
C GLY A 155 24.53 -8.39 -9.10
N SER A 156 24.55 -7.33 -8.28
CA SER A 156 24.01 -7.35 -6.91
C SER A 156 22.55 -6.91 -6.83
N GLY A 157 21.99 -6.38 -7.92
CA GLY A 157 20.66 -5.82 -8.01
C GLY A 157 19.55 -6.81 -8.37
N HIS A 158 19.78 -8.11 -8.15
CA HIS A 158 18.86 -9.18 -8.56
C HIS A 158 17.46 -9.08 -7.93
N LEU A 159 17.34 -8.56 -6.72
CA LEU A 159 16.05 -8.31 -6.08
C LEU A 159 15.28 -7.15 -6.76
N GLU A 160 15.95 -6.01 -6.97
CA GLU A 160 15.36 -4.85 -7.65
C GLU A 160 15.02 -5.19 -9.10
N PHE A 161 15.91 -5.91 -9.80
CA PHE A 161 15.70 -6.40 -11.15
C PHE A 161 14.44 -7.25 -11.26
N ALA A 162 14.26 -8.18 -10.34
CA ALA A 162 13.07 -9.01 -10.27
C ALA A 162 11.80 -8.16 -10.05
N CYS A 163 11.82 -7.22 -9.09
CA CYS A 163 10.70 -6.36 -8.79
C CYS A 163 10.29 -5.49 -10.00
N GLU A 164 11.25 -4.93 -10.74
CA GLU A 164 10.95 -4.14 -11.93
C GLU A 164 10.28 -4.99 -13.02
N ILE A 165 10.75 -6.22 -13.26
CA ILE A 165 10.13 -7.14 -14.23
C ILE A 165 8.73 -7.56 -13.77
N LEU A 166 8.55 -7.91 -12.49
CA LEU A 166 7.25 -8.30 -11.93
C LEU A 166 6.21 -7.17 -12.05
N ASN A 167 6.65 -5.91 -11.84
CA ASN A 167 5.80 -4.73 -12.03
C ASN A 167 5.36 -4.57 -13.50
N LEU A 168 6.29 -4.71 -14.45
CA LEU A 168 5.96 -4.63 -15.88
C LEU A 168 5.04 -5.79 -16.32
N LEU A 169 5.25 -6.98 -15.81
CA LEU A 169 4.39 -8.14 -16.03
C LEU A 169 3.01 -7.97 -15.39
N LYS A 170 2.85 -7.06 -14.44
CA LYS A 170 1.65 -6.95 -13.59
C LYS A 170 1.30 -8.31 -12.99
N ASN A 171 2.31 -8.99 -12.47
CA ASN A 171 2.17 -10.36 -11.92
C ASN A 171 1.38 -10.34 -10.62
N ASP A 172 1.67 -9.38 -9.77
CA ASP A 172 1.02 -9.13 -8.49
C ASP A 172 0.73 -7.62 -8.37
N GLU A 173 -0.02 -7.22 -7.34
CA GLU A 173 -0.26 -5.80 -7.09
C GLU A 173 1.06 -5.08 -6.69
N PRO A 174 1.28 -3.83 -7.11
CA PRO A 174 2.53 -3.10 -6.82
C PRO A 174 2.90 -3.07 -5.33
N LYS A 175 1.89 -3.04 -4.46
CA LYS A 175 2.09 -3.07 -3.01
C LYS A 175 2.65 -4.42 -2.52
N GLU A 176 2.25 -5.52 -3.12
CA GLU A 176 2.74 -6.86 -2.79
C GLU A 176 4.18 -7.04 -3.24
N ILE A 177 4.52 -6.52 -4.42
CA ILE A 177 5.91 -6.50 -4.94
C ILE A 177 6.82 -5.66 -4.03
N GLU A 178 6.37 -4.49 -3.56
CA GLU A 178 7.14 -3.66 -2.63
C GLU A 178 7.28 -4.33 -1.24
N MET A 179 6.26 -5.06 -0.78
CA MET A 179 6.32 -5.84 0.45
C MET A 179 7.33 -6.99 0.33
N PHE A 180 7.34 -7.70 -0.80
CA PHE A 180 8.32 -8.73 -1.14
C PHE A 180 9.74 -8.16 -1.11
N LYS A 181 9.96 -7.03 -1.77
CA LYS A 181 11.26 -6.32 -1.77
C LYS A 181 11.70 -5.92 -0.35
N THR A 182 10.77 -5.36 0.43
CA THR A 182 11.04 -4.95 1.81
C THR A 182 11.43 -6.14 2.68
N PHE A 183 10.70 -7.25 2.56
CA PHE A 183 10.98 -8.49 3.29
C PHE A 183 12.42 -8.99 3.06
N TYR A 184 12.85 -9.07 1.80
CA TYR A 184 14.20 -9.56 1.49
C TYR A 184 15.31 -8.56 1.82
N LYS A 185 15.03 -7.25 1.77
CA LYS A 185 16.00 -6.22 2.20
C LYS A 185 16.21 -6.17 3.71
N MET A 186 15.14 -6.28 4.47
CA MET A 186 15.19 -6.21 5.94
C MET A 186 15.56 -7.54 6.59
N GLY A 187 15.22 -8.66 5.93
CA GLY A 187 15.25 -9.99 6.50
C GLY A 187 14.06 -10.25 7.44
N PHE A 188 13.78 -11.54 7.67
CA PHE A 188 12.59 -12.00 8.39
C PHE A 188 12.40 -11.37 9.78
N VAL A 189 13.47 -11.26 10.56
CA VAL A 189 13.37 -10.80 11.97
C VAL A 189 12.89 -9.34 12.04
N ASP A 190 13.50 -8.47 11.26
CA ASP A 190 13.15 -7.05 11.30
C ASP A 190 11.84 -6.76 10.57
N PHE A 191 11.56 -7.49 9.51
CA PHE A 191 10.26 -7.45 8.84
C PHE A 191 9.12 -7.89 9.78
N ALA A 192 9.29 -8.97 10.54
CA ALA A 192 8.30 -9.42 11.54
C ALA A 192 8.08 -8.37 12.64
N LYS A 193 9.14 -7.72 13.12
CA LYS A 193 9.01 -6.59 14.06
C LYS A 193 8.24 -5.42 13.46
N MET A 194 8.55 -5.04 12.21
CA MET A 194 7.83 -3.99 11.50
C MET A 194 6.34 -4.33 11.37
N MET A 195 6.01 -5.54 10.98
CA MET A 195 4.61 -6.00 10.84
C MET A 195 3.87 -6.04 12.18
N SER A 196 4.54 -6.41 13.27
CA SER A 196 3.96 -6.40 14.62
C SER A 196 3.68 -4.99 15.16
N GLN A 197 4.35 -3.97 14.61
CA GLN A 197 4.16 -2.56 14.96
C GLN A 197 3.11 -1.85 14.08
N VAL A 198 2.52 -2.55 13.12
CA VAL A 198 1.43 -1.99 12.30
C VAL A 198 0.22 -1.80 13.22
N LYS A 199 0.06 -0.58 13.73
CA LYS A 199 -1.15 -0.20 14.47
C LYS A 199 -2.35 -0.22 13.52
N PRO A 200 -3.51 -0.68 14.00
CA PRO A 200 -4.74 -0.59 13.23
C PRO A 200 -4.95 0.85 12.74
N ARG A 201 -5.23 1.01 11.44
CA ARG A 201 -5.49 2.34 10.85
C ARG A 201 -6.97 2.70 11.03
N PHE A 202 -7.37 2.88 12.29
CA PHE A 202 -8.69 3.43 12.57
C PHE A 202 -8.58 4.94 12.75
N SER A 203 -9.55 5.65 12.23
CA SER A 203 -9.76 7.05 12.50
C SER A 203 -11.16 7.20 13.12
N PHE A 204 -11.22 7.77 14.32
CA PHE A 204 -12.49 8.10 14.93
C PHE A 204 -13.09 9.29 14.19
N ASN A 205 -14.32 9.15 13.70
CA ASN A 205 -14.95 10.20 12.88
C ASN A 205 -16.38 10.56 13.29
N THR A 206 -17.05 9.74 14.10
CA THR A 206 -18.48 9.92 14.33
C THR A 206 -18.92 9.28 15.65
N ILE A 207 -19.84 9.93 16.34
CA ILE A 207 -20.65 9.35 17.41
C ILE A 207 -22.05 9.04 16.83
N GLY A 208 -22.50 7.79 16.95
CA GLY A 208 -23.85 7.38 16.57
C GLY A 208 -24.79 7.44 17.77
N LEU A 209 -25.92 8.11 17.62
CA LEU A 209 -27.00 8.14 18.62
C LEU A 209 -28.23 7.37 18.10
N PHE A 210 -28.70 6.41 18.87
CA PHE A 210 -29.93 5.66 18.55
C PHE A 210 -31.09 6.30 19.27
N ILE A 211 -32.01 6.91 18.51
CA ILE A 211 -33.02 7.85 19.00
C ILE A 211 -34.43 7.42 18.60
N THR A 212 -35.42 8.03 19.24
CA THR A 212 -36.84 7.81 18.94
C THR A 212 -37.51 9.01 18.27
N ASP A 213 -36.97 10.22 18.44
CA ASP A 213 -37.55 11.47 17.92
C ASP A 213 -36.47 12.35 17.27
N ASN A 214 -36.35 12.24 15.95
CA ASN A 214 -35.37 13.01 15.17
C ASN A 214 -35.58 14.52 15.34
N ALA A 215 -36.80 15.01 15.25
CA ALA A 215 -37.08 16.45 15.26
C ALA A 215 -36.67 17.08 16.60
N LYS A 216 -36.98 16.38 17.70
CA LYS A 216 -36.66 16.84 19.04
C LYS A 216 -35.15 16.82 19.30
N MET A 217 -34.46 15.78 18.85
CA MET A 217 -33.01 15.66 19.00
C MET A 217 -32.24 16.64 18.12
N VAL A 218 -32.68 16.85 16.89
CA VAL A 218 -32.12 17.86 15.98
C VAL A 218 -32.28 19.27 16.58
N ALA A 219 -33.46 19.61 17.05
CA ALA A 219 -33.70 20.91 17.68
C ALA A 219 -32.79 21.11 18.90
N PHE A 220 -32.64 20.07 19.73
CA PHE A 220 -31.81 20.12 20.93
C PHE A 220 -30.33 20.41 20.59
N TYR A 221 -29.70 19.62 19.73
CA TYR A 221 -28.28 19.80 19.39
C TYR A 221 -28.04 21.06 18.54
N ARG A 222 -28.95 21.41 17.64
CA ARG A 222 -28.85 22.64 16.85
C ARG A 222 -28.99 23.90 17.70
N ASP A 223 -30.06 23.98 18.50
CA ASP A 223 -30.46 25.22 19.15
C ASP A 223 -29.69 25.45 20.47
N ILE A 224 -29.27 24.39 21.17
CA ILE A 224 -28.53 24.49 22.42
C ILE A 224 -27.03 24.44 22.21
N PHE A 225 -26.51 23.51 21.39
CA PHE A 225 -25.07 23.27 21.22
C PHE A 225 -24.50 23.80 19.90
N GLY A 226 -25.34 24.36 19.01
CA GLY A 226 -24.88 25.00 17.78
C GLY A 226 -24.44 24.04 16.69
N PHE A 227 -24.90 22.80 16.71
CA PHE A 227 -24.63 21.87 15.62
C PHE A 227 -25.34 22.32 14.34
N HIS A 228 -24.62 22.17 13.22
CA HIS A 228 -25.18 22.42 11.90
C HIS A 228 -25.71 21.10 11.31
N THR A 229 -26.85 21.17 10.59
CA THR A 229 -27.42 20.07 9.83
C THR A 229 -28.17 20.58 8.61
N GLU A 230 -28.17 19.80 7.54
CA GLU A 230 -28.98 20.02 6.34
C GLU A 230 -30.19 19.05 6.29
N TRP A 231 -30.58 18.51 7.45
CA TRP A 231 -31.71 17.57 7.53
C TRP A 231 -33.00 18.19 7.01
N ASN A 232 -33.66 17.49 6.12
CA ASN A 232 -34.89 17.95 5.43
C ASN A 232 -36.19 17.74 6.23
N GLY A 233 -36.11 17.22 7.47
CA GLY A 233 -37.26 16.92 8.31
C GLY A 233 -37.95 15.58 8.02
N ILE A 234 -37.50 14.81 7.04
CA ILE A 234 -38.14 13.57 6.57
C ILE A 234 -37.19 12.35 6.64
N ASP A 235 -35.95 12.54 6.28
CA ASP A 235 -34.97 11.43 6.23
C ASP A 235 -34.83 10.80 7.63
N PRO A 236 -34.78 9.44 7.68
CA PRO A 236 -34.68 8.74 8.96
C PRO A 236 -33.36 8.97 9.67
N ASN A 237 -32.27 9.11 8.92
CA ASN A 237 -30.94 9.36 9.47
C ASN A 237 -30.61 10.84 9.41
N VAL A 238 -30.03 11.37 10.49
CA VAL A 238 -29.64 12.76 10.58
C VAL A 238 -28.13 12.87 10.83
N GLU A 239 -27.47 13.66 10.00
CA GLU A 239 -26.08 14.05 10.24
C GLU A 239 -26.00 15.47 10.77
N MET A 240 -25.23 15.68 11.82
CA MET A 240 -24.95 16.97 12.44
C MET A 240 -23.48 17.16 12.68
N THR A 241 -22.96 18.38 12.48
CA THR A 241 -21.54 18.70 12.61
C THR A 241 -21.31 19.93 13.49
N LEU A 242 -20.21 19.91 14.26
CA LEU A 242 -19.72 21.04 15.03
C LEU A 242 -18.20 20.99 15.13
N GLY A 243 -17.49 22.03 14.64
CA GLY A 243 -16.04 22.17 14.81
C GLY A 243 -15.20 20.98 14.33
N GLY A 244 -15.64 20.23 13.31
CA GLY A 244 -14.99 19.02 12.83
C GLY A 244 -15.45 17.73 13.51
N SER A 245 -16.22 17.81 14.58
CA SER A 245 -16.89 16.66 15.19
C SER A 245 -18.19 16.35 14.45
N ARG A 246 -18.60 15.08 14.44
CA ARG A 246 -19.76 14.60 13.71
C ARG A 246 -20.60 13.68 14.59
N ILE A 247 -21.91 13.92 14.59
CA ILE A 247 -22.92 13.05 15.20
C ILE A 247 -23.83 12.54 14.10
N ILE A 248 -24.14 11.25 14.11
CA ILE A 248 -25.18 10.65 13.26
C ILE A 248 -26.27 10.09 14.18
N MET A 249 -27.50 10.44 13.89
CA MET A 249 -28.67 9.95 14.62
C MET A 249 -29.40 8.91 13.77
N PHE A 250 -29.74 7.78 14.38
CA PHE A 250 -30.44 6.65 13.75
C PHE A 250 -31.71 6.34 14.55
N PRO A 251 -32.90 6.19 13.91
CA PRO A 251 -34.05 5.61 14.57
C PRO A 251 -33.75 4.20 15.11
N ARG A 252 -34.17 3.95 16.35
CA ARG A 252 -33.94 2.65 17.02
C ARG A 252 -34.55 1.48 16.25
N ASP A 253 -35.77 1.64 15.77
CA ASP A 253 -36.50 0.65 14.98
C ASP A 253 -35.80 0.35 13.62
N ALA A 254 -35.36 1.40 12.93
CA ALA A 254 -34.64 1.24 11.67
C ALA A 254 -33.29 0.50 11.87
N PHE A 255 -32.58 0.77 12.95
CA PHE A 255 -31.35 0.08 13.28
C PHE A 255 -31.59 -1.39 13.64
N GLU A 256 -32.61 -1.68 14.45
CA GLU A 256 -33.03 -3.05 14.78
C GLU A 256 -33.44 -3.84 13.54
N GLN A 257 -34.18 -3.21 12.62
CA GLN A 257 -34.52 -3.83 11.34
C GLN A 257 -33.28 -4.14 10.49
N MET A 258 -32.37 -3.19 10.37
CA MET A 258 -31.13 -3.33 9.59
C MET A 258 -30.24 -4.46 10.13
N THR A 259 -30.10 -4.57 11.45
CA THR A 259 -29.25 -5.58 12.08
C THR A 259 -29.96 -6.92 12.33
N SER A 260 -31.27 -6.97 12.15
CA SER A 260 -32.13 -8.12 12.50
C SER A 260 -31.98 -8.55 13.97
N GLN A 261 -31.73 -7.58 14.86
CA GLN A 261 -31.53 -7.79 16.30
C GLN A 261 -32.33 -6.76 17.10
N GLN A 262 -32.73 -7.14 18.32
CA GLN A 262 -33.32 -6.21 19.28
C GLN A 262 -32.26 -5.79 20.30
N TYR A 263 -32.30 -4.52 20.69
CA TYR A 263 -31.37 -3.93 21.64
C TYR A 263 -32.11 -3.41 22.88
N ALA A 264 -31.41 -3.48 24.02
CA ALA A 264 -31.88 -2.85 25.24
C ALA A 264 -31.47 -1.38 25.23
N TYR A 265 -32.47 -0.47 25.17
CA TYR A 265 -32.20 0.95 25.26
C TYR A 265 -32.48 1.44 26.68
N PRO A 266 -31.61 2.29 27.25
CA PRO A 266 -31.81 2.85 28.58
C PRO A 266 -33.10 3.64 28.67
N GLN A 267 -33.77 3.57 29.82
CA GLN A 267 -34.89 4.43 30.14
C GLN A 267 -34.41 5.53 31.11
N GLY A 268 -34.67 6.79 30.76
CA GLY A 268 -34.20 7.93 31.55
C GLY A 268 -32.76 8.31 31.26
N VAL A 269 -31.99 8.74 32.27
CA VAL A 269 -30.61 9.21 32.10
C VAL A 269 -29.68 8.03 31.84
N ASN A 270 -28.93 8.10 30.72
CA ASN A 270 -27.98 7.09 30.30
C ASN A 270 -26.56 7.42 30.80
N GLY A 271 -26.07 6.68 31.77
CA GLY A 271 -24.73 6.85 32.35
C GLY A 271 -23.63 6.00 31.71
N THR A 272 -23.85 5.42 30.50
CA THR A 272 -22.87 4.55 29.85
C THR A 272 -21.75 5.34 29.17
N MET A 273 -22.07 6.53 28.65
CA MET A 273 -21.13 7.43 27.99
C MET A 273 -21.63 8.87 28.11
N GLU A 274 -20.76 9.81 27.83
CA GLU A 274 -21.05 11.23 27.76
C GLU A 274 -20.50 11.85 26.49
N ILE A 275 -21.06 13.00 26.13
CA ILE A 275 -20.50 13.91 25.11
C ILE A 275 -20.01 15.14 25.86
N SER A 276 -18.70 15.41 25.81
CA SER A 276 -18.09 16.52 26.55
C SER A 276 -17.80 17.71 25.63
N PHE A 277 -18.10 18.90 26.13
CA PHE A 277 -17.84 20.19 25.49
C PHE A 277 -16.94 21.05 26.40
N ASP A 278 -15.84 21.53 25.83
CA ASP A 278 -15.01 22.53 26.47
C ASP A 278 -15.53 23.94 26.22
N VAL A 279 -15.48 24.77 27.25
CA VAL A 279 -15.71 26.21 27.16
C VAL A 279 -14.48 27.00 27.63
N PRO A 280 -14.33 28.30 27.25
CA PRO A 280 -13.11 29.05 27.49
C PRO A 280 -12.66 29.16 28.94
N CYS A 281 -13.59 29.34 29.90
CA CYS A 281 -13.24 29.47 31.30
C CYS A 281 -14.37 29.02 32.24
N PHE A 282 -14.09 29.02 33.57
CA PHE A 282 -15.06 28.59 34.60
C PHE A 282 -16.38 29.39 34.56
N ALA A 283 -16.29 30.71 34.36
CA ALA A 283 -17.50 31.54 34.26
C ALA A 283 -18.39 31.16 33.08
N ASP A 284 -17.79 30.67 31.98
CA ASP A 284 -18.54 30.19 30.82
C ASP A 284 -19.23 28.85 31.09
N VAL A 285 -18.67 27.99 31.98
CA VAL A 285 -19.36 26.76 32.43
C VAL A 285 -20.69 27.08 33.11
N ASP A 286 -20.68 28.03 34.05
CA ASP A 286 -21.90 28.45 34.76
C ASP A 286 -22.93 29.02 33.78
N LYS A 287 -22.51 29.94 32.95
CA LYS A 287 -23.33 30.62 31.98
C LYS A 287 -23.97 29.66 30.96
N GLU A 288 -23.17 28.75 30.39
CA GLU A 288 -23.66 27.78 29.40
C GLU A 288 -24.56 26.72 30.02
N TYR A 289 -24.34 26.33 31.29
CA TYR A 289 -25.25 25.47 32.03
C TYR A 289 -26.62 26.14 32.18
N GLU A 290 -26.67 27.38 32.70
CA GLU A 290 -27.90 28.14 32.85
C GLU A 290 -28.63 28.31 31.51
N ARG A 291 -27.89 28.65 30.45
CA ARG A 291 -28.41 28.80 29.11
C ARG A 291 -28.99 27.48 28.60
N ALA A 292 -28.27 26.37 28.67
CA ALA A 292 -28.74 25.07 28.18
C ALA A 292 -29.99 24.61 28.92
N VAL A 293 -30.04 24.75 30.25
CA VAL A 293 -31.22 24.41 31.06
C VAL A 293 -32.42 25.30 30.70
N SER A 294 -32.21 26.60 30.50
CA SER A 294 -33.31 27.52 30.09
C SER A 294 -33.86 27.18 28.69
N MET A 295 -33.07 26.55 27.85
CA MET A 295 -33.46 26.09 26.51
C MET A 295 -34.03 24.67 26.49
N GLY A 296 -34.15 24.02 27.65
CA GLY A 296 -34.84 22.74 27.79
C GLY A 296 -33.93 21.52 27.98
N ALA A 297 -32.61 21.68 28.18
CA ALA A 297 -31.77 20.59 28.62
C ALA A 297 -32.13 20.14 30.04
N LYS A 298 -32.14 18.83 30.27
CA LYS A 298 -32.46 18.32 31.60
C LYS A 298 -31.25 18.51 32.54
N PRO A 299 -31.41 19.25 33.67
CA PRO A 299 -30.32 19.42 34.62
C PRO A 299 -29.98 18.11 35.32
N ILE A 300 -28.69 17.76 35.38
CA ILE A 300 -28.18 16.53 36.03
C ILE A 300 -27.22 16.87 37.20
N PHE A 301 -26.21 17.70 36.93
CA PHE A 301 -25.24 18.12 37.94
C PHE A 301 -24.88 19.59 37.72
N ALA A 302 -25.08 20.41 38.77
CA ALA A 302 -24.82 21.84 38.70
C ALA A 302 -23.32 22.15 38.61
N PRO A 303 -22.92 23.31 38.06
CA PRO A 303 -21.53 23.70 37.95
C PRO A 303 -20.78 23.61 39.25
N THR A 304 -19.73 22.78 39.27
CA THR A 304 -18.91 22.48 40.44
C THR A 304 -17.44 22.51 40.04
N THR A 305 -16.59 23.09 40.94
CA THR A 305 -15.14 23.00 40.73
C THR A 305 -14.63 21.77 41.46
N GLU A 306 -14.07 20.84 40.73
CA GLU A 306 -13.60 19.56 41.21
C GLU A 306 -12.20 19.67 41.82
N PRO A 307 -11.80 18.76 42.75
CA PRO A 307 -10.50 18.80 43.40
C PRO A 307 -9.28 18.73 42.47
N TRP A 308 -9.47 18.22 41.24
CA TRP A 308 -8.41 18.16 40.21
C TRP A 308 -8.30 19.42 39.34
N GLY A 309 -9.05 20.49 39.66
CA GLY A 309 -8.91 21.80 39.04
C GLY A 309 -9.77 21.98 37.78
N GLN A 310 -10.76 21.15 37.57
CA GLN A 310 -11.77 21.29 36.48
C GLN A 310 -13.05 21.89 37.06
N ARG A 311 -13.65 22.86 36.38
CA ARG A 311 -15.03 23.21 36.62
C ARG A 311 -15.90 22.50 35.59
N THR A 312 -16.87 21.73 36.08
CA THR A 312 -17.72 20.89 35.25
C THR A 312 -19.17 20.92 35.68
N CYS A 313 -20.08 20.68 34.73
CA CYS A 313 -21.51 20.45 34.98
C CYS A 313 -22.02 19.41 33.99
N TYR A 314 -23.21 18.84 34.32
CA TYR A 314 -23.88 17.88 33.45
C TYR A 314 -25.29 18.27 33.17
N VAL A 315 -25.70 18.13 31.91
CA VAL A 315 -27.09 18.13 31.47
C VAL A 315 -27.36 16.83 30.70
N ALA A 316 -28.64 16.55 30.43
CA ALA A 316 -28.97 15.44 29.53
C ALA A 316 -29.83 15.94 28.36
N ASP A 317 -29.67 15.27 27.23
CA ASP A 317 -30.50 15.46 26.05
C ASP A 317 -31.89 14.83 26.23
N PRO A 318 -32.81 15.02 25.26
CA PRO A 318 -34.17 14.47 25.35
C PRO A 318 -34.26 12.94 25.43
N GLU A 319 -33.26 12.21 24.98
CA GLU A 319 -33.20 10.75 25.07
C GLU A 319 -32.45 10.27 26.33
N GLY A 320 -31.91 11.20 27.12
CA GLY A 320 -31.25 10.94 28.40
C GLY A 320 -29.75 10.74 28.29
N ASN A 321 -29.09 11.01 27.15
CA ASN A 321 -27.64 10.94 27.04
C ASN A 321 -27.00 12.08 27.83
N LEU A 322 -25.92 11.74 28.56
CA LEU A 322 -25.19 12.71 29.36
C LEU A 322 -24.34 13.64 28.49
N ILE A 323 -24.34 14.91 28.84
CA ILE A 323 -23.56 15.96 28.22
C ILE A 323 -22.80 16.70 29.32
N GLU A 324 -21.49 16.68 29.25
CA GLU A 324 -20.59 17.48 30.09
C GLU A 324 -20.33 18.84 29.44
N ILE A 325 -20.30 19.91 30.23
CA ILE A 325 -19.76 21.22 29.86
C ILE A 325 -18.69 21.55 30.88
N SER A 326 -17.43 21.77 30.44
CA SER A 326 -16.32 21.90 31.35
C SER A 326 -15.24 22.87 30.89
N SER A 327 -14.36 23.26 31.83
CA SER A 327 -13.14 24.03 31.61
C SER A 327 -12.09 23.72 32.68
N PHE A 328 -10.81 23.81 32.31
CA PHE A 328 -9.66 23.81 33.23
C PHE A 328 -9.08 25.20 33.43
N ILE A 329 -9.68 26.24 32.87
CA ILE A 329 -9.18 27.63 32.91
C ILE A 329 -10.04 28.44 33.86
N GLU A 330 -9.46 28.97 34.93
CA GLU A 330 -10.21 29.72 35.96
C GLU A 330 -10.71 31.09 35.42
N GLY A 331 -9.99 31.72 34.48
CA GLY A 331 -10.38 32.98 33.83
C GLY A 331 -9.71 34.22 34.38
#